data_0a710b39b51ae4f23e94e82083cea63e
#
_entry.id   0a710b39b51ae4f23e94e82083cea63e
#
_cell.length_a   1.000
_cell.length_b   1.000
_cell.length_c   1.000
_cell.angle_alpha   90.00
_cell.angle_beta   90.00
_cell.angle_gamma   90.00
#
_symmetry.space_group_name_H-M   'P 1'
#
loop_
_entity.id
_entity.type
_entity.pdbx_description
1 polymer ?
#
loop_
_entity_poly.entity_id
_entity_poly.type
_entity_poly.pdbx_seq_one_letter_code
_entity_poly.pdbx_strand_id
1 'polypeptide(L)'
;MSARSVDLYNITPMTINDLDKVYELELASYSFPWTKEILRDCILYNYNSFSVFFNNELIGYIISKITCPETHILNLTVNIAFRRKGIGQSLINLVINDAKIRKSEDIILEVRASNHEAQALYHKLNFKSIGIRRGYYESENGREDAYVLKLSL
;
A
#
# COMPACT_ATOMS: atom_id res chain seq x y z
N MET A 1 7.27 -26.40 -6.38
CA MET A 1 6.26 -26.18 -7.40
C MET A 1 5.58 -24.84 -7.17
N SER A 2 5.49 -24.03 -8.22
CA SER A 2 4.99 -22.67 -8.15
C SER A 2 3.56 -22.54 -7.63
N ALA A 3 2.68 -23.51 -7.91
CA ALA A 3 1.29 -23.48 -7.43
C ALA A 3 1.17 -23.57 -5.90
N ARG A 4 2.11 -24.22 -5.23
CA ARG A 4 2.08 -24.36 -3.78
C ARG A 4 2.56 -23.12 -3.04
N SER A 5 3.39 -22.28 -3.65
CA SER A 5 3.87 -21.07 -3.02
C SER A 5 2.80 -19.97 -2.99
N VAL A 6 1.86 -19.99 -3.95
CA VAL A 6 0.72 -19.06 -3.98
C VAL A 6 -0.30 -19.41 -2.89
N ASP A 7 -0.49 -20.70 -2.62
CA ASP A 7 -1.42 -21.18 -1.60
C ASP A 7 -0.98 -20.88 -0.17
N LEU A 8 0.29 -20.47 0.03
CA LEU A 8 0.82 -20.15 1.35
C LEU A 8 0.43 -18.75 1.82
N TYR A 9 0.06 -17.86 0.90
CA TYR A 9 -0.34 -16.50 1.23
C TYR A 9 -1.85 -16.38 1.23
N ASN A 10 -2.39 -15.79 2.28
CA ASN A 10 -3.82 -15.53 2.41
C ASN A 10 -4.05 -14.03 2.45
N ILE A 11 -4.77 -13.50 1.45
CA ILE A 11 -5.12 -12.08 1.38
C ILE A 11 -6.59 -11.95 1.75
N THR A 12 -6.87 -11.17 2.79
CA THR A 12 -8.22 -10.96 3.31
C THR A 12 -8.50 -9.48 3.48
N PRO A 13 -9.77 -9.05 3.45
CA PRO A 13 -10.11 -7.70 3.85
C PRO A 13 -9.58 -7.42 5.26
N MET A 14 -8.99 -6.24 5.45
CA MET A 14 -8.46 -5.83 6.76
C MET A 14 -9.63 -5.58 7.72
N THR A 15 -9.50 -6.12 8.94
CA THR A 15 -10.50 -5.92 10.00
C THR A 15 -9.87 -5.27 11.21
N ILE A 16 -10.69 -4.80 12.14
CA ILE A 16 -10.21 -4.21 13.40
C ILE A 16 -9.37 -5.20 14.21
N ASN A 17 -9.60 -6.50 14.03
CA ASN A 17 -8.80 -7.53 14.69
C ASN A 17 -7.36 -7.58 14.17
N ASP A 18 -7.10 -7.01 13.00
CA ASP A 18 -5.76 -6.97 12.41
C ASP A 18 -4.95 -5.76 12.89
N LEU A 19 -5.57 -4.80 13.57
CA LEU A 19 -4.97 -3.49 13.86
C LEU A 19 -3.63 -3.59 14.56
N ASP A 20 -3.53 -4.43 15.61
CA ASP A 20 -2.28 -4.55 16.37
C ASP A 20 -1.14 -5.08 15.51
N LYS A 21 -1.43 -6.08 14.68
CA LYS A 21 -0.44 -6.68 13.78
C LYS A 21 -0.03 -5.72 12.66
N VAL A 22 -1.00 -4.98 12.10
CA VAL A 22 -0.73 -3.94 11.10
C VAL A 22 0.16 -2.86 11.69
N TYR A 23 -0.14 -2.40 12.90
CA TYR A 23 0.67 -1.38 13.56
C TYR A 23 2.10 -1.88 13.86
N GLU A 24 2.26 -3.12 14.30
CA GLU A 24 3.58 -3.72 14.51
C GLU A 24 4.41 -3.71 13.23
N LEU A 25 3.80 -4.06 12.09
CA LEU A 25 4.50 -4.06 10.82
C LEU A 25 4.82 -2.63 10.35
N GLU A 26 3.91 -1.69 10.58
CA GLU A 26 4.14 -0.27 10.29
C GLU A 26 5.36 0.25 11.07
N LEU A 27 5.41 -0.01 12.37
CA LEU A 27 6.53 0.40 13.22
C LEU A 27 7.85 -0.22 12.78
N ALA A 28 7.83 -1.48 12.38
CA ALA A 28 9.03 -2.19 11.95
C ALA A 28 9.53 -1.74 10.57
N SER A 29 8.66 -1.14 9.77
CA SER A 29 8.94 -0.83 8.37
C SER A 29 9.37 0.60 8.12
N TYR A 30 9.00 1.56 8.98
CA TYR A 30 9.20 2.99 8.73
C TYR A 30 9.81 3.72 9.91
N SER A 31 10.72 4.65 9.61
CA SER A 31 11.29 5.57 10.61
C SER A 31 10.27 6.58 11.12
N PHE A 32 9.29 6.94 10.28
CA PHE A 32 8.21 7.88 10.61
C PHE A 32 6.87 7.20 10.36
N PRO A 33 6.50 6.21 11.19
CA PRO A 33 5.29 5.42 10.97
C PRO A 33 4.01 6.23 11.20
N TRP A 34 2.93 5.77 10.60
CA TRP A 34 1.60 6.24 10.96
C TRP A 34 1.30 5.86 12.41
N THR A 35 0.47 6.64 13.06
CA THR A 35 0.00 6.32 14.41
C THR A 35 -1.04 5.20 14.36
N LYS A 36 -1.20 4.52 15.48
CA LYS A 36 -2.22 3.48 15.61
C LYS A 36 -3.63 4.04 15.38
N GLU A 37 -3.87 5.27 15.83
CA GLU A 37 -5.14 5.96 15.64
C GLU A 37 -5.47 6.18 14.17
N ILE A 38 -4.49 6.59 13.37
CA ILE A 38 -4.68 6.76 11.92
C ILE A 38 -5.06 5.43 11.26
N LEU A 39 -4.33 4.37 11.60
CA LEU A 39 -4.62 3.03 11.06
C LEU A 39 -6.01 2.55 11.48
N ARG A 40 -6.36 2.74 12.75
CA ARG A 40 -7.68 2.39 13.27
C ARG A 40 -8.78 3.14 12.50
N ASP A 41 -8.62 4.43 12.30
CA ASP A 41 -9.60 5.25 11.60
C ASP A 41 -9.81 4.77 10.16
N CYS A 42 -8.75 4.41 9.45
CA CYS A 42 -8.86 3.84 8.11
C CYS A 42 -9.72 2.57 8.10
N ILE A 43 -9.55 1.71 9.10
CA ILE A 43 -10.34 0.48 9.22
C ILE A 43 -11.80 0.79 9.55
N LEU A 44 -12.02 1.67 10.53
CA LEU A 44 -13.38 2.00 11.01
C LEU A 44 -14.19 2.76 9.97
N TYR A 45 -13.56 3.59 9.13
CA TYR A 45 -14.23 4.31 8.05
C TYR A 45 -14.33 3.49 6.76
N ASN A 46 -14.08 2.18 6.84
CA ASN A 46 -14.20 1.24 5.73
C ASN A 46 -13.38 1.64 4.48
N TYR A 47 -12.18 2.14 4.68
CA TYR A 47 -11.26 2.29 3.57
C TYR A 47 -11.00 0.90 2.96
N ASN A 48 -10.84 0.85 1.64
CA ASN A 48 -10.64 -0.40 0.93
C ASN A 48 -9.24 -0.94 1.24
N SER A 49 -9.14 -1.84 2.21
CA SER A 49 -7.89 -2.30 2.79
C SER A 49 -7.82 -3.81 2.85
N PHE A 50 -6.63 -4.35 2.59
CA PHE A 50 -6.37 -5.78 2.61
C PHE A 50 -5.15 -6.10 3.44
N SER A 51 -5.22 -7.22 4.16
CA SER A 51 -4.12 -7.81 4.93
C SER A 51 -3.63 -9.07 4.26
N VAL A 52 -2.32 -9.31 4.32
CA VAL A 52 -1.71 -10.54 3.82
C VAL A 52 -1.13 -11.32 4.99
N PHE A 53 -1.49 -12.60 5.06
CA PHE A 53 -1.01 -13.52 6.09
C PHE A 53 -0.20 -14.66 5.45
N PHE A 54 0.86 -15.05 6.13
CA PHE A 54 1.63 -16.25 5.85
C PHE A 54 1.77 -17.02 7.16
N ASN A 55 1.23 -18.25 7.21
CA ASN A 55 1.23 -19.05 8.44
C ASN A 55 0.72 -18.27 9.66
N ASN A 56 -0.40 -17.56 9.50
CA ASN A 56 -1.05 -16.75 10.53
C ASN A 56 -0.24 -15.51 10.98
N GLU A 57 0.87 -15.20 10.31
CA GLU A 57 1.62 -13.97 10.52
C GLU A 57 1.23 -12.93 9.48
N LEU A 58 0.91 -11.72 9.92
CA LEU A 58 0.64 -10.62 9.00
C LEU A 58 1.94 -10.11 8.42
N ILE A 59 2.10 -10.25 7.10
CA ILE A 59 3.34 -9.92 6.40
C ILE A 59 3.22 -8.75 5.44
N GLY A 60 2.03 -8.21 5.26
CA GLY A 60 1.81 -7.07 4.38
C GLY A 60 0.40 -6.54 4.48
N TYR A 61 0.19 -5.34 3.96
CA TYR A 61 -1.14 -4.73 3.88
C TYR A 61 -1.13 -3.60 2.85
N ILE A 62 -2.32 -3.28 2.37
CA ILE A 62 -2.57 -2.10 1.54
C ILE A 62 -3.79 -1.36 2.08
N ILE A 63 -3.72 -0.04 2.12
CA ILE A 63 -4.83 0.82 2.51
C ILE A 63 -5.09 1.78 1.37
N SER A 64 -6.32 1.80 0.89
CA SER A 64 -6.73 2.69 -0.19
C SER A 64 -8.11 3.28 0.08
N LYS A 65 -8.36 4.44 -0.51
CA LYS A 65 -9.68 5.08 -0.48
C LYS A 65 -10.18 5.14 -1.91
N ILE A 66 -11.23 4.36 -2.19
CA ILE A 66 -11.82 4.31 -3.52
C ILE A 66 -12.92 5.35 -3.61
N THR A 67 -12.74 6.30 -4.50
CA THR A 67 -13.74 7.33 -4.81
C THR A 67 -13.83 7.50 -6.32
N CYS A 68 -14.88 8.15 -6.78
CA CYS A 68 -15.04 8.55 -8.17
C CYS A 68 -14.93 10.08 -8.22
N PRO A 69 -14.07 10.63 -9.07
CA PRO A 69 -13.34 9.93 -10.15
C PRO A 69 -12.01 9.31 -9.76
N GLU A 70 -11.49 9.55 -8.55
CA GLU A 70 -10.10 9.27 -8.23
C GLU A 70 -9.95 8.41 -6.99
N THR A 71 -9.26 7.27 -7.14
CA THR A 71 -8.86 6.39 -6.03
C THR A 71 -7.48 6.78 -5.53
N HIS A 72 -7.26 6.72 -4.23
CA HIS A 72 -5.97 7.03 -3.64
C HIS A 72 -5.42 5.83 -2.86
N ILE A 73 -4.25 5.33 -3.26
CA ILE A 73 -3.50 4.37 -2.45
C ILE A 73 -2.75 5.16 -1.38
N LEU A 74 -3.05 4.88 -0.12
CA LEU A 74 -2.53 5.64 1.02
C LEU A 74 -1.33 4.98 1.67
N ASN A 75 -1.27 3.65 1.68
CA ASN A 75 -0.20 2.91 2.32
C ASN A 75 -0.11 1.52 1.70
N LEU A 76 1.10 1.10 1.34
CA LEU A 76 1.42 -0.24 0.88
C LEU A 76 2.69 -0.68 1.60
N THR A 77 2.60 -1.73 2.38
CA THR A 77 3.71 -2.23 3.17
C THR A 77 3.82 -3.74 3.04
N VAL A 78 5.03 -4.22 2.77
CA VAL A 78 5.35 -5.64 2.76
C VAL A 78 6.57 -5.85 3.65
N ASN A 79 6.47 -6.83 4.56
CA ASN A 79 7.59 -7.20 5.43
C ASN A 79 8.83 -7.49 4.57
N ILE A 80 9.97 -6.95 4.97
CA ILE A 80 11.22 -7.02 4.19
C ILE A 80 11.61 -8.46 3.85
N ALA A 81 11.31 -9.42 4.75
CA ALA A 81 11.61 -10.83 4.53
C ALA A 81 10.75 -11.47 3.42
N PHE A 82 9.66 -10.82 3.02
CA PHE A 82 8.72 -11.31 2.02
C PHE A 82 8.66 -10.45 0.76
N ARG A 83 9.58 -9.51 0.60
CA ARG A 83 9.65 -8.67 -0.61
C ARG A 83 10.15 -9.45 -1.81
N ARG A 84 9.91 -8.91 -3.02
CA ARG A 84 10.29 -9.48 -4.31
C ARG A 84 9.64 -10.84 -4.59
N LYS A 85 8.46 -11.08 -4.02
CA LYS A 85 7.66 -12.29 -4.22
C LYS A 85 6.31 -12.02 -4.88
N GLY A 86 6.10 -10.78 -5.36
CA GLY A 86 4.88 -10.40 -6.05
C GLY A 86 3.73 -10.02 -5.13
N ILE A 87 3.92 -9.92 -3.82
CA ILE A 87 2.86 -9.60 -2.86
C ILE A 87 2.34 -8.18 -3.07
N GLY A 88 3.25 -7.20 -3.18
CA GLY A 88 2.86 -5.81 -3.44
C GLY A 88 2.06 -5.66 -4.71
N GLN A 89 2.50 -6.31 -5.77
CA GLN A 89 1.77 -6.33 -7.05
C GLN A 89 0.37 -6.91 -6.91
N SER A 90 0.23 -8.02 -6.19
CA SER A 90 -1.07 -8.66 -5.94
C SER A 90 -2.01 -7.72 -5.19
N LEU A 91 -1.50 -7.01 -4.18
CA LEU A 91 -2.29 -6.04 -3.41
C LEU A 91 -2.74 -4.86 -4.28
N ILE A 92 -1.84 -4.32 -5.09
CA ILE A 92 -2.18 -3.22 -6.00
C ILE A 92 -3.23 -3.67 -7.01
N ASN A 93 -3.11 -4.88 -7.56
CA ASN A 93 -4.07 -5.42 -8.51
C ASN A 93 -5.47 -5.56 -7.90
N LEU A 94 -5.59 -5.93 -6.63
CA LEU A 94 -6.88 -5.94 -5.94
C LEU A 94 -7.52 -4.56 -5.90
N VAL A 95 -6.72 -3.52 -5.58
CA VAL A 95 -7.21 -2.15 -5.56
C VAL A 95 -7.61 -1.70 -6.97
N ILE A 96 -6.82 -2.03 -7.99
CA ILE A 96 -7.14 -1.69 -9.39
C ILE A 96 -8.49 -2.31 -9.77
N ASN A 97 -8.71 -3.58 -9.47
CA ASN A 97 -9.96 -4.26 -9.80
C ASN A 97 -11.15 -3.62 -9.08
N ASP A 98 -11.02 -3.34 -7.79
CA ASP A 98 -12.09 -2.72 -7.01
C ASP A 98 -12.38 -1.29 -7.49
N ALA A 99 -11.35 -0.53 -7.84
CA ALA A 99 -11.50 0.81 -8.38
C ALA A 99 -12.26 0.79 -9.71
N LYS A 100 -11.93 -0.15 -10.60
CA LYS A 100 -12.63 -0.33 -11.87
C LYS A 100 -14.11 -0.67 -11.66
N ILE A 101 -14.41 -1.58 -10.74
CA ILE A 101 -15.77 -2.00 -10.42
C ILE A 101 -16.59 -0.79 -9.94
N ARG A 102 -15.98 0.08 -9.14
CA ARG A 102 -16.63 1.30 -8.61
C ARG A 102 -16.55 2.48 -9.56
N LYS A 103 -16.08 2.26 -10.80
CA LYS A 103 -16.02 3.27 -11.86
C LYS A 103 -15.10 4.45 -11.53
N SER A 104 -14.08 4.24 -10.75
CA SER A 104 -13.01 5.20 -10.59
C SER A 104 -12.27 5.37 -11.93
N GLU A 105 -11.83 6.57 -12.23
CA GLU A 105 -11.13 6.87 -13.49
C GLU A 105 -9.62 6.71 -13.37
N ASP A 106 -9.08 7.08 -12.21
CA ASP A 106 -7.64 7.10 -11.97
C ASP A 106 -7.32 6.58 -10.58
N ILE A 107 -6.08 6.10 -10.43
CA ILE A 107 -5.48 5.81 -9.13
C ILE A 107 -4.29 6.72 -8.95
N ILE A 108 -4.20 7.40 -7.80
CA ILE A 108 -3.10 8.28 -7.44
C ILE A 108 -2.43 7.78 -6.17
N LEU A 109 -1.13 7.99 -6.08
CA LEU A 109 -0.35 7.74 -4.87
C LEU A 109 0.82 8.70 -4.77
N GLU A 110 1.34 8.86 -3.56
CA GLU A 110 2.61 9.52 -3.31
C GLU A 110 3.64 8.49 -2.87
N VAL A 111 4.87 8.66 -3.31
CA VAL A 111 6.00 7.81 -2.93
C VAL A 111 7.22 8.67 -2.62
N ARG A 112 7.98 8.29 -1.57
CA ARG A 112 9.21 9.00 -1.23
C ARG A 112 10.18 9.00 -2.41
N ALA A 113 10.83 10.13 -2.64
CA ALA A 113 11.84 10.26 -3.69
C ALA A 113 12.97 9.23 -3.52
N SER A 114 13.29 8.86 -2.29
CA SER A 114 14.32 7.87 -1.97
C SER A 114 13.86 6.41 -2.09
N ASN A 115 12.56 6.16 -2.19
CA ASN A 115 12.03 4.79 -2.25
C ASN A 115 12.03 4.25 -3.67
N HIS A 116 13.22 3.90 -4.16
CA HIS A 116 13.41 3.45 -5.54
C HIS A 116 12.75 2.09 -5.81
N GLU A 117 12.69 1.22 -4.83
CA GLU A 117 12.07 -0.10 -4.96
C GLU A 117 10.56 0.02 -5.21
N ALA A 118 9.87 0.86 -4.43
CA ALA A 118 8.44 1.10 -4.63
C ALA A 118 8.18 1.79 -5.97
N GLN A 119 9.00 2.78 -6.34
CA GLN A 119 8.87 3.45 -7.64
C GLN A 119 8.98 2.45 -8.80
N ALA A 120 9.94 1.53 -8.73
CA ALA A 120 10.12 0.50 -9.76
C ALA A 120 8.87 -0.38 -9.88
N LEU A 121 8.28 -0.78 -8.76
CA LEU A 121 7.03 -1.56 -8.75
C LEU A 121 5.89 -0.80 -9.41
N TYR A 122 5.69 0.46 -9.04
CA TYR A 122 4.61 1.27 -9.61
C TYR A 122 4.80 1.51 -11.11
N HIS A 123 6.02 1.81 -11.56
CA HIS A 123 6.31 1.98 -12.98
C HIS A 123 6.07 0.68 -13.77
N LYS A 124 6.42 -0.46 -13.20
CA LYS A 124 6.14 -1.76 -13.81
C LYS A 124 4.64 -1.97 -14.02
N LEU A 125 3.80 -1.43 -13.14
CA LEU A 125 2.34 -1.51 -13.23
C LEU A 125 1.73 -0.36 -14.04
N ASN A 126 2.55 0.40 -14.76
CA ASN A 126 2.16 1.49 -15.65
C ASN A 126 1.69 2.78 -14.95
N PHE A 127 2.02 2.95 -13.68
CA PHE A 127 1.89 4.25 -13.03
C PHE A 127 2.91 5.22 -13.64
N LYS A 128 2.51 6.47 -13.82
CA LYS A 128 3.36 7.51 -14.41
C LYS A 128 3.47 8.69 -13.45
N SER A 129 4.66 9.29 -13.41
CA SER A 129 4.89 10.48 -12.60
C SER A 129 4.13 11.68 -13.19
N ILE A 130 3.33 12.34 -12.36
CA ILE A 130 2.56 13.53 -12.76
C ILE A 130 2.96 14.78 -11.98
N GLY A 131 3.80 14.67 -10.99
CA GLY A 131 4.23 15.82 -10.21
C GLY A 131 5.12 15.46 -9.05
N ILE A 132 5.49 16.50 -8.31
CA ILE A 132 6.32 16.41 -7.12
C ILE A 132 5.63 17.23 -6.02
N ARG A 133 5.54 16.65 -4.82
CA ARG A 133 5.15 17.38 -3.61
C ARG A 133 6.42 17.64 -2.81
N ARG A 134 6.89 18.88 -2.81
CA ARG A 134 8.14 19.23 -2.15
C ARG A 134 7.97 19.20 -0.63
N GLY A 135 8.95 18.59 0.07
CA GLY A 135 8.98 18.52 1.51
C GLY A 135 7.77 17.82 2.12
N TYR A 136 7.17 16.87 1.41
CA TYR A 136 5.94 16.20 1.83
C TYR A 136 6.13 15.27 3.02
N TYR A 137 7.25 14.56 3.07
CA TYR A 137 7.54 13.59 4.13
C TYR A 137 8.55 14.13 5.12
N GLU A 138 8.43 13.70 6.37
CA GLU A 138 9.50 13.84 7.35
C GLU A 138 10.67 12.93 6.97
N SER A 139 11.90 13.38 7.21
CA SER A 139 13.10 12.59 7.01
C SER A 139 14.13 12.91 8.10
N GLU A 140 15.16 12.09 8.22
CA GLU A 140 16.22 12.28 9.23
C GLU A 140 16.95 13.62 9.06
N ASN A 141 17.01 14.13 7.83
CA ASN A 141 17.69 15.39 7.50
C ASN A 141 16.70 16.53 7.26
N GLY A 142 15.50 16.48 7.85
CA GLY A 142 14.47 17.51 7.72
C GLY A 142 13.25 17.00 6.96
N ARG A 143 13.18 17.31 5.66
CA ARG A 143 12.04 16.93 4.82
C ARG A 143 12.50 16.26 3.54
N GLU A 144 11.64 15.42 2.99
CA GLU A 144 11.89 14.71 1.73
C GLU A 144 10.72 14.91 0.78
N ASP A 145 11.00 15.04 -0.51
CA ASP A 145 9.97 15.17 -1.54
C ASP A 145 9.24 13.86 -1.78
N ALA A 146 8.01 13.98 -2.25
CA ALA A 146 7.22 12.87 -2.77
C ALA A 146 7.07 13.03 -4.28
N TYR A 147 7.17 11.91 -5.00
CA TYR A 147 6.67 11.85 -6.37
C TYR A 147 5.21 11.46 -6.33
N VAL A 148 4.40 12.15 -7.15
CA VAL A 148 3.00 11.82 -7.33
C VAL A 148 2.87 10.97 -8.58
N LEU A 149 2.35 9.77 -8.43
CA LEU A 149 2.18 8.82 -9.53
C LEU A 149 0.71 8.57 -9.79
N LYS A 150 0.37 8.33 -11.05
CA LYS A 150 -0.99 8.13 -11.50
C LYS A 150 -1.09 6.95 -12.46
N LEU A 151 -2.13 6.15 -12.27
CA LEU A 151 -2.56 5.12 -13.21
C LEU A 151 -3.94 5.47 -13.74
N SER A 152 -4.07 5.62 -15.05
CA SER A 152 -5.38 5.76 -15.70
C SER A 152 -6.02 4.39 -15.88
N LEU A 153 -7.27 4.26 -15.47
CA LEU A 153 -8.01 2.99 -15.50
C LEU A 153 -8.79 2.74 -16.78
#